data_526416f6ca04a43e498b072f6ac07058
#
_entry.id   526416f6ca04a43e498b072f6ac07058
#
_cell.length_a   1.000
_cell.length_b   1.000
_cell.length_c   1.000
_cell.angle_alpha   90.00
_cell.angle_beta   90.00
_cell.angle_gamma   90.00
#
_symmetry.space_group_name_H-M   'P 1'
#
loop_
_entity.id
_entity.type
_entity.pdbx_description
1 polymer ?
#
loop_
_entity_poly.entity_id
_entity_poly.type
_entity_poly.pdbx_seq_one_letter_code
_entity_poly.pdbx_strand_id
1 'polypeptide(L)'
;MRVQLTVGTVVAGIALLLAQVPVHAHHSFAAEFDANKPIKFQEATVTKVMLVNPHSWIYVDVKMPDGTVENWAIEAGSPNILMRRGITLNTLKTGTKIVVDGYQSKDGSHRANGRDLTLPDGQKLFLGSSGTGAPYEVQRPGVDTVTK
;
A
#
# COMPACT_ATOMS: atom_id res chain seq x y z
N MET A 1 11.27 53.10 -20.71
CA MET A 1 10.99 52.44 -19.41
C MET A 1 9.81 51.43 -19.44
N ARG A 2 8.82 51.53 -20.31
CA ARG A 2 7.66 50.57 -20.32
C ARG A 2 7.99 49.17 -20.85
N VAL A 3 8.92 49.01 -21.78
CA VAL A 3 9.30 47.70 -22.35
C VAL A 3 10.06 46.81 -21.37
N GLN A 4 10.88 47.40 -20.50
CA GLN A 4 11.65 46.59 -19.51
C GLN A 4 10.75 46.03 -18.40
N LEU A 5 9.66 46.72 -18.06
CA LEU A 5 8.70 46.21 -17.06
C LEU A 5 7.90 45.01 -17.59
N THR A 6 7.52 45.03 -18.86
CA THR A 6 6.77 43.94 -19.50
C THR A 6 7.62 42.69 -19.68
N VAL A 7 8.92 42.80 -20.04
CA VAL A 7 9.84 41.67 -20.17
C VAL A 7 10.06 41.01 -18.79
N GLY A 8 10.28 41.81 -17.73
CA GLY A 8 10.46 41.29 -16.38
C GLY A 8 9.23 40.48 -15.88
N THR A 9 8.04 40.94 -16.16
CA THR A 9 6.80 40.25 -15.74
C THR A 9 6.58 38.94 -16.50
N VAL A 10 6.90 38.90 -17.79
CA VAL A 10 6.81 37.68 -18.61
C VAL A 10 7.84 36.63 -18.17
N VAL A 11 9.07 37.03 -17.91
CA VAL A 11 10.12 36.11 -17.42
C VAL A 11 9.79 35.56 -16.04
N ALA A 12 9.27 36.37 -15.11
CA ALA A 12 8.83 35.93 -13.80
C ALA A 12 7.62 34.95 -13.89
N GLY A 13 6.68 35.20 -14.80
CA GLY A 13 5.54 34.31 -15.05
C GLY A 13 5.96 32.96 -15.61
N ILE A 14 6.93 32.91 -16.54
CA ILE A 14 7.46 31.67 -17.11
C ILE A 14 8.27 30.89 -16.06
N ALA A 15 9.02 31.57 -15.22
CA ALA A 15 9.80 30.92 -14.13
C ALA A 15 8.87 30.27 -13.09
N LEU A 16 7.71 30.88 -12.78
CA LEU A 16 6.70 30.29 -11.90
C LEU A 16 5.99 29.07 -12.52
N LEU A 17 5.83 29.03 -13.83
CA LEU A 17 5.21 27.87 -14.54
C LEU A 17 6.18 26.69 -14.64
N LEU A 18 7.49 26.92 -14.57
CA LEU A 18 8.52 25.87 -14.60
C LEU A 18 8.84 25.29 -13.21
N ALA A 19 8.43 25.93 -12.13
CA ALA A 19 8.52 25.42 -10.77
C ALA A 19 7.43 24.39 -10.49
N GLN A 20 7.34 23.33 -11.32
CA GLN A 20 6.57 22.15 -11.02
C GLN A 20 7.32 21.40 -9.92
N VAL A 21 6.96 21.65 -8.66
CA VAL A 21 7.39 20.78 -7.55
C VAL A 21 6.84 19.40 -7.90
N PRO A 22 7.70 18.34 -7.97
CA PRO A 22 7.19 17.00 -8.14
C PRO A 22 6.30 16.71 -6.94
N VAL A 23 4.99 16.73 -7.15
CA VAL A 23 4.05 16.17 -6.19
C VAL A 23 4.44 14.69 -6.13
N HIS A 24 4.97 14.27 -4.97
CA HIS A 24 5.17 12.85 -4.71
C HIS A 24 3.80 12.19 -4.80
N ALA A 25 3.43 11.78 -6.00
CA ALA A 25 2.32 10.86 -6.20
C ALA A 25 2.62 9.64 -5.32
N HIS A 26 1.63 9.17 -4.58
CA HIS A 26 1.70 7.92 -3.84
C HIS A 26 2.45 6.89 -4.69
N HIS A 27 3.47 6.25 -4.09
CA HIS A 27 4.27 5.24 -4.78
C HIS A 27 3.33 4.28 -5.50
N SER A 28 3.45 4.19 -6.84
CA SER A 28 2.66 3.23 -7.58
C SER A 28 3.09 1.82 -7.16
N PHE A 29 2.17 0.89 -7.11
CA PHE A 29 2.47 -0.53 -6.84
C PHE A 29 3.69 -0.98 -7.68
N ALA A 30 3.69 -0.67 -8.98
CA ALA A 30 4.75 -1.07 -9.90
C ALA A 30 6.13 -0.46 -9.60
N ALA A 31 6.23 0.58 -8.77
CA ALA A 31 7.52 1.12 -8.37
C ALA A 31 8.22 0.24 -7.31
N GLU A 32 7.46 -0.35 -6.39
CA GLU A 32 8.01 -1.07 -5.23
C GLU A 32 7.75 -2.57 -5.25
N PHE A 33 6.64 -3.04 -5.83
CA PHE A 33 6.20 -4.43 -5.75
C PHE A 33 6.18 -5.12 -7.11
N ASP A 34 6.36 -6.44 -7.10
CA ASP A 34 6.43 -7.27 -8.30
C ASP A 34 5.15 -8.10 -8.47
N ALA A 35 4.35 -7.77 -9.49
CA ALA A 35 3.13 -8.49 -9.83
C ALA A 35 3.37 -9.98 -10.15
N ASN A 36 4.59 -10.35 -10.56
CA ASN A 36 4.97 -11.71 -10.90
C ASN A 36 5.53 -12.49 -9.70
N LYS A 37 5.59 -11.88 -8.52
CA LYS A 37 6.00 -12.51 -7.26
C LYS A 37 4.86 -12.53 -6.25
N PRO A 38 3.78 -13.30 -6.50
CA PRO A 38 2.72 -13.45 -5.52
C PRO A 38 3.27 -14.18 -4.29
N ILE A 39 2.82 -13.74 -3.11
CA ILE A 39 3.07 -14.45 -1.86
C ILE A 39 1.75 -14.95 -1.28
N LYS A 40 1.81 -16.09 -0.58
CA LYS A 40 0.71 -16.61 0.22
C LYS A 40 1.25 -17.26 1.49
N PHE A 41 1.01 -16.61 2.61
CA PHE A 41 1.37 -17.12 3.93
C PHE A 41 0.15 -17.75 4.57
N GLN A 42 0.13 -19.09 4.70
CA GLN A 42 -0.99 -19.85 5.28
C GLN A 42 -1.08 -19.68 6.80
N GLU A 43 0.05 -19.48 7.47
CA GLU A 43 0.15 -19.21 8.90
C GLU A 43 1.10 -18.04 9.14
N ALA A 44 0.55 -16.85 9.20
CA ALA A 44 1.27 -15.66 9.60
C ALA A 44 0.77 -15.21 10.97
N THR A 45 1.67 -14.99 11.92
CA THR A 45 1.31 -14.52 13.26
C THR A 45 1.53 -13.01 13.35
N VAL A 46 0.49 -12.25 13.65
CA VAL A 46 0.58 -10.79 13.80
C VAL A 46 1.50 -10.45 14.97
N THR A 47 2.54 -9.66 14.72
CA THR A 47 3.46 -9.14 15.74
C THR A 47 3.20 -7.68 16.06
N LYS A 48 2.78 -6.88 15.07
CA LYS A 48 2.51 -5.44 15.23
C LYS A 48 1.57 -4.96 14.13
N VAL A 49 0.72 -4.00 14.44
CA VAL A 49 -0.09 -3.27 13.46
C VAL A 49 0.15 -1.77 13.62
N MET A 50 0.41 -1.09 12.51
CA MET A 50 0.57 0.36 12.46
C MET A 50 -0.47 0.94 11.50
N LEU A 51 -1.49 1.58 12.05
CA LEU A 51 -2.51 2.31 11.28
C LEU A 51 -2.03 3.75 11.08
N VAL A 52 -1.27 3.99 10.02
CA VAL A 52 -0.65 5.28 9.69
C VAL A 52 -0.95 5.68 8.25
N ASN A 53 -0.99 6.98 7.97
CA ASN A 53 -1.13 7.50 6.61
C ASN A 53 0.25 7.62 5.92
N PRO A 54 0.32 7.45 4.60
CA PRO A 54 -0.76 7.10 3.67
C PRO A 54 -1.09 5.60 3.66
N HIS A 55 -0.18 4.73 4.10
CA HIS A 55 -0.31 3.28 4.08
C HIS A 55 -0.09 2.70 5.47
N SER A 56 -1.00 1.81 5.87
CA SER A 56 -0.87 1.03 7.10
C SER A 56 0.07 -0.15 6.91
N TRP A 57 0.62 -0.66 8.00
CA TRP A 57 1.55 -1.79 8.01
C TRP A 57 1.11 -2.86 9.00
N ILE A 58 1.11 -4.10 8.55
CA ILE A 58 0.88 -5.28 9.37
C ILE A 58 2.17 -6.09 9.38
N TYR A 59 2.81 -6.19 10.53
CA TYR A 59 4.01 -7.01 10.72
C TYR A 59 3.61 -8.39 11.19
N VAL A 60 4.18 -9.40 10.56
CA VAL A 60 3.86 -10.79 10.84
C VAL A 60 5.12 -11.65 10.91
N ASP A 61 5.12 -12.64 11.78
CA ASP A 61 6.07 -13.74 11.77
C ASP A 61 5.51 -14.88 10.92
N VAL A 62 6.31 -15.35 9.97
CA VAL A 62 5.98 -16.44 9.05
C VAL A 62 6.93 -17.60 9.30
N LYS A 63 6.41 -18.77 9.64
CA LYS A 63 7.21 -19.98 9.75
C LYS A 63 7.45 -20.56 8.36
N MET A 64 8.71 -20.64 7.97
CA MET A 64 9.13 -21.17 6.68
C MET A 64 9.22 -22.71 6.71
N PRO A 65 9.21 -23.39 5.54
CA PRO A 65 9.28 -24.85 5.46
C PRO A 65 10.54 -25.47 6.10
N ASP A 66 11.64 -24.71 6.14
CA ASP A 66 12.90 -25.12 6.78
C ASP A 66 12.89 -24.96 8.31
N GLY A 67 11.79 -24.46 8.87
CA GLY A 67 11.59 -24.20 10.30
C GLY A 67 12.08 -22.84 10.78
N THR A 68 12.69 -22.03 9.93
CA THR A 68 13.06 -20.64 10.26
C THR A 68 11.82 -19.77 10.38
N VAL A 69 11.94 -18.64 11.09
CA VAL A 69 10.89 -17.64 11.20
C VAL A 69 11.37 -16.37 10.52
N GLU A 70 10.60 -15.90 9.56
CA GLU A 70 10.84 -14.64 8.88
C GLU A 70 9.84 -13.58 9.35
N ASN A 71 10.33 -12.39 9.67
CA ASN A 71 9.46 -11.24 9.95
C ASN A 71 9.18 -10.48 8.65
N TRP A 72 7.89 -10.37 8.30
CA TRP A 72 7.42 -9.69 7.10
C TRP A 72 6.66 -8.44 7.44
N ALA A 73 6.83 -7.39 6.62
CA ALA A 73 6.07 -6.16 6.67
C ALA A 73 5.07 -6.13 5.50
N ILE A 74 3.79 -6.20 5.82
CA ILE A 74 2.69 -6.21 4.84
C ILE A 74 2.11 -4.80 4.74
N GLU A 75 2.31 -4.15 3.60
CA GLU A 75 1.68 -2.87 3.30
C GLU A 75 0.20 -3.05 3.02
N ALA A 76 -0.61 -2.18 3.59
CA ALA A 76 -2.06 -2.18 3.43
C ALA A 76 -2.57 -0.76 3.16
N GLY A 77 -3.85 -0.65 2.87
CA GLY A 77 -4.51 0.63 2.63
C GLY A 77 -4.42 1.61 3.79
N SER A 78 -4.91 2.83 3.56
CA SER A 78 -4.95 3.85 4.61
C SER A 78 -5.82 3.42 5.80
N PRO A 79 -5.58 3.94 7.00
CA PRO A 79 -6.33 3.59 8.20
C PRO A 79 -7.84 3.68 8.03
N ASN A 80 -8.32 4.77 7.42
CA ASN A 80 -9.75 4.98 7.21
C ASN A 80 -10.39 3.93 6.30
N ILE A 81 -9.67 3.48 5.28
CA ILE A 81 -10.15 2.41 4.39
C ILE A 81 -10.20 1.08 5.13
N LEU A 82 -9.14 0.74 5.86
CA LEU A 82 -9.06 -0.51 6.61
C LEU A 82 -10.12 -0.60 7.69
N MET A 83 -10.34 0.47 8.46
CA MET A 83 -11.36 0.51 9.50
C MET A 83 -12.78 0.30 8.95
N ARG A 84 -13.10 0.89 7.79
CA ARG A 84 -14.39 0.66 7.11
C ARG A 84 -14.57 -0.79 6.65
N ARG A 85 -13.48 -1.52 6.45
CA ARG A 85 -13.47 -2.95 6.08
C ARG A 85 -13.42 -3.88 7.29
N GLY A 86 -13.46 -3.34 8.52
CA GLY A 86 -13.41 -4.12 9.75
C GLY A 86 -11.99 -4.45 10.24
N ILE A 87 -10.95 -3.89 9.61
CA ILE A 87 -9.56 -4.08 10.03
C ILE A 87 -9.19 -2.99 11.03
N THR A 88 -9.09 -3.36 12.28
CA THR A 88 -8.79 -2.46 13.41
C THR A 88 -7.74 -3.09 14.31
N LEU A 89 -7.20 -2.32 15.26
CA LEU A 89 -6.30 -2.86 16.28
C LEU A 89 -6.96 -3.93 17.17
N ASN A 90 -8.29 -3.94 17.24
CA ASN A 90 -9.03 -4.95 18.01
C ASN A 90 -9.23 -6.27 17.23
N THR A 91 -9.35 -6.20 15.90
CA THR A 91 -9.49 -7.40 15.05
C THR A 91 -8.14 -8.04 14.73
N LEU A 92 -7.05 -7.27 14.73
CA LEU A 92 -5.69 -7.75 14.47
C LEU A 92 -4.79 -7.55 15.71
N LYS A 93 -5.10 -8.26 16.78
CA LYS A 93 -4.24 -8.25 17.98
C LYS A 93 -2.94 -9.00 17.72
N THR A 94 -1.87 -8.61 18.41
CA THR A 94 -0.63 -9.39 18.45
C THR A 94 -0.91 -10.83 18.85
N GLY A 95 -0.31 -11.79 18.14
CA GLY A 95 -0.54 -13.22 18.32
C GLY A 95 -1.69 -13.79 17.48
N THR A 96 -2.50 -12.94 16.79
CA THR A 96 -3.54 -13.44 15.88
C THR A 96 -2.91 -14.15 14.70
N LYS A 97 -3.34 -15.38 14.44
CA LYS A 97 -2.94 -16.12 13.24
C LYS A 97 -3.84 -15.74 12.08
N ILE A 98 -3.23 -15.44 10.94
CA ILE A 98 -3.92 -14.99 9.73
C ILE A 98 -3.35 -15.68 8.49
N VAL A 99 -4.12 -15.72 7.42
CA VAL A 99 -3.61 -16.00 6.08
C VAL A 99 -3.43 -14.65 5.37
N VAL A 100 -2.29 -14.47 4.71
CA VAL A 100 -1.99 -13.25 3.93
C VAL A 100 -1.71 -13.62 2.48
N ASP A 101 -2.42 -12.97 1.57
CA ASP A 101 -2.14 -12.99 0.13
C ASP A 101 -1.63 -11.61 -0.30
N GLY A 102 -0.63 -11.57 -1.17
CA GLY A 102 -0.07 -10.30 -1.65
C GLY A 102 1.02 -10.48 -2.68
N TYR A 103 1.88 -9.46 -2.82
CA TYR A 103 2.97 -9.43 -3.79
C TYR A 103 4.25 -8.94 -3.13
N GLN A 104 5.35 -9.66 -3.33
CA GLN A 104 6.64 -9.31 -2.73
C GLN A 104 7.22 -8.03 -3.34
N SER A 105 8.04 -7.33 -2.57
CA SER A 105 8.84 -6.20 -3.03
C SER A 105 9.86 -6.64 -4.09
N LYS A 106 10.14 -5.74 -5.04
CA LYS A 106 11.08 -5.97 -6.15
C LYS A 106 12.52 -6.17 -5.67
N ASP A 107 12.89 -5.50 -4.57
CA ASP A 107 14.22 -5.60 -3.98
C ASP A 107 14.48 -6.94 -3.27
N GLY A 108 13.48 -7.81 -3.19
CA GLY A 108 13.57 -9.12 -2.55
C GLY A 108 13.53 -9.09 -1.02
N SER A 109 13.34 -7.93 -0.40
CA SER A 109 13.17 -7.82 1.05
C SER A 109 11.89 -8.52 1.52
N HIS A 110 11.80 -8.79 2.84
CA HIS A 110 10.59 -9.35 3.48
C HIS A 110 9.50 -8.28 3.65
N ARG A 111 9.17 -7.63 2.51
CA ARG A 111 8.07 -6.69 2.38
C ARG A 111 7.12 -7.15 1.30
N ALA A 112 5.84 -6.94 1.52
CA ALA A 112 4.82 -7.26 0.51
C ALA A 112 3.71 -6.22 0.50
N ASN A 113 3.11 -5.99 -0.67
CA ASN A 113 1.84 -5.31 -0.78
C ASN A 113 0.72 -6.31 -0.55
N GLY A 114 -0.05 -6.11 0.51
CA GLY A 114 -1.15 -7.00 0.90
C GLY A 114 -2.35 -6.85 -0.03
N ARG A 115 -2.85 -7.99 -0.55
CA ARG A 115 -4.10 -8.06 -1.30
C ARG A 115 -5.27 -8.41 -0.39
N ASP A 116 -5.19 -9.57 0.25
CA ASP A 116 -6.23 -10.10 1.11
C ASP A 116 -5.64 -10.62 2.43
N LEU A 117 -6.44 -10.56 3.47
CA LEU A 117 -6.18 -11.14 4.77
C LEU A 117 -7.37 -12.01 5.16
N THR A 118 -7.11 -13.22 5.65
CA THR A 118 -8.16 -14.10 6.21
C THR A 118 -7.94 -14.25 7.70
N LEU A 119 -8.98 -13.93 8.47
CA LEU A 119 -9.02 -14.07 9.93
C LEU A 119 -9.20 -15.53 10.35
N PRO A 120 -8.94 -15.90 11.63
CA PRO A 120 -9.13 -17.27 12.14
C PRO A 120 -10.55 -17.83 11.99
N ASP A 121 -11.57 -16.96 11.97
CA ASP A 121 -12.97 -17.32 11.75
C ASP A 121 -13.32 -17.55 10.26
N GLY A 122 -12.33 -17.42 9.35
CA GLY A 122 -12.49 -17.55 7.91
C GLY A 122 -12.95 -16.29 7.20
N GLN A 123 -13.20 -15.19 7.92
CA GLN A 123 -13.56 -13.93 7.29
C GLN A 123 -12.39 -13.40 6.45
N LYS A 124 -12.67 -13.16 5.17
CA LYS A 124 -11.69 -12.60 4.24
C LYS A 124 -11.88 -11.10 4.09
N LEU A 125 -10.81 -10.34 4.34
CA LEU A 125 -10.78 -8.89 4.31
C LEU A 125 -9.77 -8.40 3.27
N PHE A 126 -10.16 -7.39 2.50
CA PHE A 126 -9.30 -6.80 1.49
C PHE A 126 -8.36 -5.77 2.11
N LEU A 127 -7.04 -5.94 1.94
CA LEU A 127 -6.00 -5.05 2.46
C LEU A 127 -5.66 -3.91 1.50
N GLY A 128 -5.80 -4.12 0.20
CA GLY A 128 -5.23 -3.23 -0.81
C GLY A 128 -5.84 -1.82 -0.82
N SER A 129 -5.07 -0.88 -1.35
CA SER A 129 -5.52 0.48 -1.70
C SER A 129 -6.03 0.51 -3.13
N SER A 130 -6.93 1.45 -3.44
CA SER A 130 -7.32 1.79 -4.81
C SER A 130 -6.41 2.87 -5.39
N GLY A 131 -6.26 2.91 -6.72
CA GLY A 131 -5.47 3.92 -7.42
C GLY A 131 -3.95 3.71 -7.35
N THR A 132 -3.51 2.52 -6.95
CA THR A 132 -2.08 2.17 -6.86
C THR A 132 -1.55 1.49 -8.12
N GLY A 133 -2.44 1.04 -9.02
CA GLY A 133 -2.11 0.24 -10.21
C GLY A 133 -1.75 -1.21 -9.90
N ALA A 134 -2.14 -1.72 -8.73
CA ALA A 134 -1.91 -3.10 -8.36
C ALA A 134 -2.78 -4.07 -9.18
N PRO A 135 -2.32 -5.32 -9.43
CA PRO A 135 -3.05 -6.29 -10.25
C PRO A 135 -4.49 -6.58 -9.78
N TYR A 136 -4.74 -6.48 -8.48
CA TYR A 136 -6.06 -6.73 -7.90
C TYR A 136 -7.10 -5.63 -8.25
N GLU A 137 -6.68 -4.46 -8.70
CA GLU A 137 -7.62 -3.39 -9.09
C GLU A 137 -8.37 -3.73 -10.38
N VAL A 138 -7.69 -4.44 -11.30
CA VAL A 138 -8.28 -4.87 -12.58
C VAL A 138 -9.22 -6.08 -12.39
N GLN A 139 -9.02 -6.87 -11.34
CA GLN A 139 -9.73 -8.14 -11.11
C GLN A 139 -11.01 -8.01 -10.29
N ARG A 140 -11.39 -6.81 -9.83
CA ARG A 140 -12.62 -6.57 -9.06
C ARG A 140 -13.60 -5.70 -9.88
N PRO A 141 -14.53 -6.32 -10.65
CA PRO A 141 -15.65 -5.59 -11.23
C PRO A 141 -16.53 -5.10 -10.07
N GLY A 142 -16.63 -3.80 -9.85
CA GLY A 142 -17.58 -3.20 -8.91
C GLY A 142 -17.02 -2.56 -7.65
N VAL A 143 -15.70 -2.42 -7.50
CA VAL A 143 -15.14 -1.48 -6.52
C VAL A 143 -14.99 -0.13 -7.20
N ASP A 144 -15.87 0.78 -6.83
CA ASP A 144 -16.07 2.12 -7.34
C ASP A 144 -14.79 2.82 -7.79
N THR A 145 -14.60 2.94 -9.10
CA THR A 145 -13.92 4.08 -9.68
C THR A 145 -14.79 5.30 -9.40
N VAL A 146 -14.56 5.96 -8.26
CA VAL A 146 -15.01 7.34 -8.10
C VAL A 146 -14.16 8.17 -9.04
N THR A 147 -14.58 8.23 -10.31
CA THR A 147 -14.17 9.25 -11.24
C THR A 147 -14.68 10.59 -10.70
N LYS A 148 -13.76 11.47 -10.39
CA LYS A 148 -14.04 12.91 -10.35
C LYS A 148 -14.22 13.43 -11.76
#